data_8faefae890b6df8ecbc157e756cbc35a
#
_entry.id   8faefae890b6df8ecbc157e756cbc35a
#
_cell.length_a   1.000
_cell.length_b   1.000
_cell.length_c   1.000
_cell.angle_alpha   90.00
_cell.angle_beta   90.00
_cell.angle_gamma   90.00
#
_symmetry.space_group_name_H-M   'P 1'
#
loop_
_entity.id
_entity.type
_entity.pdbx_description
1 polymer ?
#
loop_
_entity_poly.entity_id
_entity_poly.type
_entity_poly.pdbx_seq_one_letter_code
_entity_poly.pdbx_strand_id
1 'polypeptide(L)'
;TTFKKEIHKISLKKISFSFNKRQILEDINFNVKEGEICGLLGPNGVGKSTLFNIIVGLLNPDYGKVFINQYDVTKIPIYKRAVDFGISIVPQSGGVFSELTCLQNLKAISEIVINKKNDREFKIEKMISKFELDSVKNIKSKHLSGGQRKRLCIAMSLLSDPKIILMDEPFQGLDILS
;
A
#
# COMPACT_ATOMS: atom_id res chain seq x y z
N THR A 1 33.78 -11.15 -16.45
CA THR A 1 32.48 -10.47 -16.55
C THR A 1 31.68 -10.84 -15.30
N THR A 2 31.71 -9.98 -14.28
CA THR A 2 30.99 -10.22 -13.03
C THR A 2 29.52 -9.94 -13.29
N PHE A 3 28.69 -10.97 -13.40
CA PHE A 3 27.23 -10.81 -13.44
C PHE A 3 26.79 -10.17 -12.12
N LYS A 4 26.45 -8.88 -12.14
CA LYS A 4 25.73 -8.25 -11.05
C LYS A 4 24.41 -8.99 -10.90
N LYS A 5 24.25 -9.75 -9.82
CA LYS A 5 22.98 -10.41 -9.48
C LYS A 5 21.92 -9.31 -9.36
N GLU A 6 20.94 -9.31 -10.23
CA GLU A 6 19.84 -8.33 -10.15
C GLU A 6 19.13 -8.51 -8.82
N ILE A 7 19.12 -7.45 -8.02
CA ILE A 7 18.43 -7.45 -6.72
C ILE A 7 17.01 -7.00 -6.95
N HIS A 8 16.07 -7.93 -6.81
CA HIS A 8 14.64 -7.61 -6.86
C HIS A 8 14.16 -7.13 -5.49
N LYS A 9 13.39 -6.05 -5.51
CA LYS A 9 12.74 -5.50 -4.32
C LYS A 9 11.60 -6.39 -3.84
N ILE A 10 10.78 -6.86 -4.81
CA ILE A 10 9.73 -7.86 -4.61
C ILE A 10 9.99 -8.99 -5.61
N SER A 11 9.83 -10.23 -5.18
CA SER A 11 9.85 -11.40 -6.05
C SER A 11 8.78 -12.40 -5.64
N LEU A 12 7.94 -12.76 -6.56
CA LEU A 12 6.93 -13.80 -6.42
C LEU A 12 7.38 -15.02 -7.22
N LYS A 13 7.32 -16.20 -6.62
CA LYS A 13 7.72 -17.45 -7.28
C LYS A 13 6.61 -18.46 -7.15
N LYS A 14 6.01 -18.83 -8.29
CA LYS A 14 4.98 -19.87 -8.41
C LYS A 14 3.80 -19.65 -7.47
N ILE A 15 3.34 -18.41 -7.33
CA ILE A 15 2.21 -18.09 -6.47
C ILE A 15 0.93 -18.66 -7.05
N SER A 16 0.29 -19.54 -6.29
CA SER A 16 -1.04 -20.06 -6.57
C SER A 16 -1.94 -19.84 -5.37
N PHE A 17 -3.20 -19.48 -5.62
CA PHE A 17 -4.18 -19.21 -4.59
C PHE A 17 -5.59 -19.55 -5.06
N SER A 18 -6.35 -20.23 -4.21
CA SER A 18 -7.74 -20.59 -4.46
C SER A 18 -8.64 -20.04 -3.35
N PHE A 19 -9.82 -19.61 -3.71
CA PHE A 19 -10.87 -19.23 -2.78
C PHE A 19 -12.12 -20.09 -3.00
N ASN A 20 -12.59 -20.78 -1.96
CA ASN A 20 -13.72 -21.70 -2.05
C ASN A 20 -13.63 -22.70 -3.24
N LYS A 21 -12.48 -23.35 -3.38
CA LYS A 21 -12.14 -24.29 -4.48
C LYS A 21 -12.07 -23.65 -5.88
N ARG A 22 -12.29 -22.34 -6.00
CA ARG A 22 -12.09 -21.63 -7.26
C ARG A 22 -10.67 -21.09 -7.30
N GLN A 23 -9.90 -21.47 -8.30
CA GLN A 23 -8.56 -20.95 -8.53
C GLN A 23 -8.62 -19.48 -8.97
N ILE A 24 -7.91 -18.63 -8.25
CA ILE A 24 -7.84 -17.18 -8.49
C ILE A 24 -6.49 -16.80 -9.10
N LEU A 25 -5.41 -17.41 -8.60
CA LEU A 25 -4.05 -17.21 -9.10
C LEU A 25 -3.42 -18.57 -9.39
N GLU A 26 -2.73 -18.68 -10.51
CA GLU A 26 -2.07 -19.93 -10.94
C GLU A 26 -0.65 -19.63 -11.41
N ASP A 27 0.33 -20.22 -10.73
CA ASP A 27 1.77 -20.18 -11.05
C ASP A 27 2.31 -18.76 -11.38
N ILE A 28 1.88 -17.75 -10.63
CA ILE A 28 2.28 -16.37 -10.87
C ILE A 28 3.74 -16.19 -10.50
N ASN A 29 4.52 -15.74 -11.46
CA ASN A 29 5.91 -15.37 -11.33
C ASN A 29 6.05 -13.87 -11.66
N PHE A 30 6.62 -13.08 -10.76
CA PHE A 30 6.65 -11.64 -10.90
C PHE A 30 7.81 -11.04 -10.11
N ASN A 31 8.50 -10.05 -10.67
CA ASN A 31 9.61 -9.39 -10.03
C ASN A 31 9.51 -7.87 -10.20
N VAL A 32 9.86 -7.13 -9.16
CA VAL A 32 9.97 -5.66 -9.19
C VAL A 32 11.35 -5.27 -8.67
N LYS A 33 12.05 -4.42 -9.39
CA LYS A 33 13.37 -3.90 -8.99
C LYS A 33 13.23 -2.73 -8.02
N GLU A 34 14.31 -2.37 -7.36
CA GLU A 34 14.33 -1.16 -6.54
C GLU A 34 14.20 0.09 -7.42
N GLY A 35 13.34 1.05 -6.99
CA GLY A 35 13.05 2.27 -7.75
C GLY A 35 12.15 2.08 -8.97
N GLU A 36 11.66 0.88 -9.24
CA GLU A 36 10.77 0.60 -10.35
C GLU A 36 9.32 0.94 -9.99
N ILE A 37 8.61 1.54 -10.96
CA ILE A 37 7.15 1.70 -10.94
C ILE A 37 6.55 0.65 -11.84
N CYS A 38 5.74 -0.23 -11.28
CA CYS A 38 5.14 -1.33 -12.00
C CYS A 38 3.62 -1.26 -11.98
N GLY A 39 2.98 -1.30 -13.14
CA GLY A 39 1.53 -1.35 -13.31
C GLY A 39 1.04 -2.78 -13.51
N LEU A 40 0.10 -3.22 -12.66
CA LEU A 40 -0.60 -4.48 -12.81
C LEU A 40 -1.94 -4.25 -13.52
N LEU A 41 -2.01 -4.59 -14.80
CA LEU A 41 -3.18 -4.39 -15.65
C LEU A 41 -3.97 -5.68 -15.83
N GLY A 42 -5.28 -5.56 -15.96
CA GLY A 42 -6.18 -6.68 -16.22
C GLY A 42 -7.63 -6.36 -15.85
N PRO A 43 -8.60 -7.17 -16.31
CA PRO A 43 -10.02 -6.97 -16.00
C PRO A 43 -10.32 -7.09 -14.51
N ASN A 44 -11.49 -6.56 -14.10
CA ASN A 44 -11.94 -6.70 -12.72
C ASN A 44 -12.20 -8.17 -12.38
N GLY A 45 -11.83 -8.57 -11.15
CA GLY A 45 -11.99 -9.95 -10.67
C GLY A 45 -10.91 -10.94 -11.13
N VAL A 46 -9.87 -10.52 -11.87
CA VAL A 46 -8.78 -11.40 -12.33
C VAL A 46 -7.78 -11.77 -11.22
N GLY A 47 -7.93 -11.22 -10.02
CA GLY A 47 -7.05 -11.55 -8.88
C GLY A 47 -6.00 -10.48 -8.54
N LYS A 48 -6.06 -9.25 -9.10
CA LYS A 48 -5.11 -8.17 -8.80
C LYS A 48 -5.05 -7.85 -7.31
N SER A 49 -6.19 -7.55 -6.69
CA SER A 49 -6.27 -7.26 -5.24
C SER A 49 -5.89 -8.48 -4.38
N THR A 50 -6.18 -9.70 -4.86
CA THR A 50 -5.73 -10.93 -4.20
C THR A 50 -4.21 -11.02 -4.18
N LEU A 51 -3.55 -10.72 -5.31
CA LEU A 51 -2.11 -10.70 -5.40
C LEU A 51 -1.50 -9.64 -4.47
N PHE A 52 -2.08 -8.43 -4.40
CA PHE A 52 -1.66 -7.40 -3.47
C PHE A 52 -1.81 -7.85 -2.01
N ASN A 53 -2.92 -8.48 -1.66
CA ASN A 53 -3.16 -9.02 -0.32
C ASN A 53 -2.15 -10.11 0.06
N ILE A 54 -1.69 -10.91 -0.90
CA ILE A 54 -0.61 -11.88 -0.68
C ILE A 54 0.74 -11.17 -0.50
N ILE A 55 1.04 -10.14 -1.30
CA ILE A 55 2.29 -9.39 -1.18
C ILE A 55 2.38 -8.66 0.15
N VAL A 56 1.28 -8.06 0.65
CA VAL A 56 1.30 -7.37 1.96
C VAL A 56 1.18 -8.32 3.14
N GLY A 57 0.79 -9.59 2.94
CA GLY A 57 0.67 -10.58 4.01
C GLY A 57 -0.68 -10.60 4.73
N LEU A 58 -1.73 -10.12 4.07
CA LEU A 58 -3.12 -10.32 4.50
C LEU A 58 -3.63 -11.72 4.13
N LEU A 59 -3.15 -12.28 3.03
CA LEU A 59 -3.44 -13.63 2.58
C LEU A 59 -2.13 -14.42 2.44
N ASN A 60 -2.19 -15.70 2.74
CA ASN A 60 -1.11 -16.64 2.46
C ASN A 60 -1.43 -17.36 1.13
N PRO A 61 -0.47 -17.52 0.22
CA PRO A 61 -0.67 -18.34 -0.96
C PRO A 61 -0.81 -19.82 -0.59
N ASP A 62 -1.56 -20.61 -1.38
CA ASP A 62 -1.61 -22.06 -1.23
C ASP A 62 -0.28 -22.70 -1.60
N TYR A 63 0.35 -22.16 -2.66
CA TYR A 63 1.67 -22.57 -3.14
C TYR A 63 2.51 -21.36 -3.52
N GLY A 64 3.84 -21.57 -3.56
CA GLY A 64 4.79 -20.56 -3.96
C GLY A 64 5.35 -19.75 -2.81
N LYS A 65 6.15 -18.74 -3.15
CA LYS A 65 6.87 -17.93 -2.18
C LYS A 65 6.90 -16.46 -2.56
N VAL A 66 6.79 -15.62 -1.51
CA VAL A 66 6.92 -14.16 -1.59
C VAL A 66 8.26 -13.76 -0.97
N PHE A 67 9.06 -13.01 -1.72
CA PHE A 67 10.32 -12.46 -1.23
C PHE A 67 10.27 -10.94 -1.27
N ILE A 68 10.77 -10.30 -0.20
CA ILE A 68 11.04 -8.87 -0.13
C ILE A 68 12.51 -8.70 0.24
N ASN A 69 13.27 -7.93 -0.55
CA ASN A 69 14.71 -7.79 -0.38
C ASN A 69 15.44 -9.14 -0.26
N GLN A 70 15.02 -10.17 -1.03
CA GLN A 70 15.53 -11.54 -1.02
C GLN A 70 15.17 -12.37 0.24
N TYR A 71 14.50 -11.80 1.25
CA TYR A 71 14.01 -12.55 2.42
C TYR A 71 12.67 -13.20 2.10
N ASP A 72 12.53 -14.48 2.42
CA ASP A 72 11.25 -15.20 2.32
C ASP A 72 10.29 -14.65 3.38
N VAL A 73 9.28 -13.93 2.92
CA VAL A 73 8.26 -13.31 3.78
C VAL A 73 6.92 -14.01 3.71
N THR A 74 6.84 -15.18 3.06
CA THR A 74 5.59 -15.87 2.73
C THR A 74 4.66 -16.03 3.95
N LYS A 75 5.22 -16.38 5.10
CA LYS A 75 4.48 -16.58 6.36
C LYS A 75 4.58 -15.40 7.34
N ILE A 76 5.21 -14.30 6.94
CA ILE A 76 5.33 -13.11 7.79
C ILE A 76 4.03 -12.30 7.69
N PRO A 77 3.36 -12.00 8.81
CA PRO A 77 2.09 -11.28 8.80
C PRO A 77 2.29 -9.80 8.42
N ILE A 78 1.19 -9.17 7.94
CA ILE A 78 1.17 -7.80 7.42
C ILE A 78 1.86 -6.77 8.31
N TYR A 79 1.60 -6.78 9.63
CA TYR A 79 2.19 -5.80 10.55
C TYR A 79 3.72 -5.89 10.63
N LYS A 80 4.27 -7.10 10.57
CA LYS A 80 5.73 -7.29 10.51
C LYS A 80 6.30 -6.89 9.16
N ARG A 81 5.61 -7.22 8.05
CA ARG A 81 6.06 -6.74 6.72
C ARG A 81 6.05 -5.22 6.65
N ALA A 82 5.06 -4.55 7.26
CA ALA A 82 5.01 -3.09 7.31
C ALA A 82 6.22 -2.52 8.09
N VAL A 83 6.52 -3.05 9.26
CA VAL A 83 7.59 -2.54 10.14
C VAL A 83 8.98 -2.93 9.62
N ASP A 84 9.21 -4.22 9.35
CA ASP A 84 10.55 -4.74 9.09
C ASP A 84 11.01 -4.49 7.64
N PHE A 85 10.07 -4.42 6.70
CA PHE A 85 10.36 -4.26 5.27
C PHE A 85 9.86 -2.94 4.69
N GLY A 86 9.15 -2.13 5.48
CA GLY A 86 8.64 -0.82 5.04
C GLY A 86 7.63 -0.91 3.91
N ILE A 87 6.72 -1.89 3.95
CA ILE A 87 5.65 -2.03 2.97
C ILE A 87 4.39 -1.30 3.44
N SER A 88 3.76 -0.55 2.54
CA SER A 88 2.48 0.12 2.78
C SER A 88 1.51 -0.16 1.65
N ILE A 89 0.22 -0.10 1.96
CA ILE A 89 -0.86 -0.30 0.98
C ILE A 89 -1.84 0.86 1.02
N VAL A 90 -2.22 1.34 -0.17
CA VAL A 90 -3.36 2.23 -0.40
C VAL A 90 -4.49 1.37 -0.98
N PRO A 91 -5.53 1.03 -0.22
CA PRO A 91 -6.60 0.16 -0.70
C PRO A 91 -7.49 0.87 -1.72
N GLN A 92 -8.24 0.08 -2.50
CA GLN A 92 -9.22 0.58 -3.47
C GLN A 92 -10.31 1.43 -2.77
N SER A 93 -10.83 0.96 -1.65
CA SER A 93 -11.85 1.63 -0.84
C SER A 93 -11.47 1.62 0.64
N GLY A 94 -12.04 2.56 1.41
CA GLY A 94 -11.71 2.69 2.83
C GLY A 94 -10.38 3.39 3.06
N GLY A 95 -9.58 2.89 3.99
CA GLY A 95 -8.25 3.40 4.33
C GLY A 95 -8.25 4.68 5.15
N VAL A 96 -9.43 5.25 5.50
CA VAL A 96 -9.58 6.41 6.38
C VAL A 96 -10.61 6.14 7.46
N PHE A 97 -10.43 6.75 8.62
CA PHE A 97 -11.43 6.73 9.71
C PHE A 97 -12.49 7.78 9.42
N SER A 98 -13.68 7.36 9.03
CA SER A 98 -14.76 8.21 8.49
C SER A 98 -15.24 9.28 9.46
N GLU A 99 -15.28 8.99 10.76
CA GLU A 99 -15.73 9.90 11.82
C GLU A 99 -14.65 10.88 12.30
N LEU A 100 -13.38 10.63 11.97
CA LEU A 100 -12.28 11.52 12.26
C LEU A 100 -12.13 12.59 11.18
N THR A 101 -11.65 13.77 11.55
CA THR A 101 -11.25 14.80 10.59
C THR A 101 -10.02 14.35 9.80
N CYS A 102 -9.72 15.03 8.69
CA CYS A 102 -8.50 14.79 7.91
C CYS A 102 -7.25 14.87 8.79
N LEU A 103 -7.12 15.92 9.61
CA LEU A 103 -6.01 16.10 10.54
C LEU A 103 -5.97 14.99 11.61
N GLN A 104 -7.12 14.59 12.15
CA GLN A 104 -7.18 13.52 13.16
C GLN A 104 -6.77 12.15 12.58
N ASN A 105 -7.12 11.86 11.33
CA ASN A 105 -6.65 10.67 10.64
C ASN A 105 -5.11 10.62 10.55
N LEU A 106 -4.49 11.72 10.12
CA LEU A 106 -3.03 11.82 10.03
C LEU A 106 -2.38 11.70 11.42
N LYS A 107 -2.96 12.35 12.45
CA LYS A 107 -2.47 12.24 13.83
C LYS A 107 -2.52 10.79 14.33
N ALA A 108 -3.65 10.11 14.18
CA ALA A 108 -3.82 8.73 14.63
C ALA A 108 -2.77 7.79 14.03
N ILE A 109 -2.52 7.87 12.71
CA ILE A 109 -1.48 7.06 12.08
C ILE A 109 -0.08 7.48 12.51
N SER A 110 0.19 8.80 12.62
CA SER A 110 1.51 9.29 13.03
C SER A 110 1.92 8.82 14.42
N GLU A 111 0.97 8.68 15.34
CA GLU A 111 1.22 8.15 16.69
C GLU A 111 1.67 6.70 16.69
N ILE A 112 1.21 5.92 15.72
CA ILE A 112 1.60 4.52 15.56
C ILE A 112 2.97 4.38 14.90
N VAL A 113 3.27 5.22 13.88
CA VAL A 113 4.43 5.00 13.01
C VAL A 113 5.62 5.91 13.29
N ILE A 114 5.44 6.99 14.09
CA ILE A 114 6.48 7.96 14.40
C ILE A 114 6.65 8.13 15.92
N ASN A 115 7.82 7.80 16.44
CA ASN A 115 8.05 7.82 17.90
C ASN A 115 8.14 9.24 18.49
N LYS A 116 8.82 10.18 17.81
CA LYS A 116 9.06 11.53 18.35
C LYS A 116 7.93 12.49 18.00
N LYS A 117 7.39 13.21 19.01
CA LYS A 117 6.26 14.13 18.84
C LYS A 117 6.56 15.25 17.82
N ASN A 118 7.70 15.90 17.91
CA ASN A 118 8.06 16.99 17.00
C ASN A 118 8.14 16.52 15.54
N ASP A 119 8.66 15.31 15.30
CA ASP A 119 8.73 14.72 13.97
C ASP A 119 7.32 14.42 13.41
N ARG A 120 6.36 14.08 14.30
CA ARG A 120 4.95 13.86 13.90
C ARG A 120 4.32 15.13 13.37
N GLU A 121 4.42 16.24 14.12
CA GLU A 121 3.82 17.53 13.75
C GLU A 121 4.38 18.01 12.42
N PHE A 122 5.71 18.03 12.29
CA PHE A 122 6.37 18.41 11.04
C PHE A 122 5.93 17.55 9.84
N LYS A 123 5.85 16.23 10.04
CA LYS A 123 5.47 15.32 8.97
C LYS A 123 4.02 15.43 8.57
N ILE A 124 3.11 15.65 9.54
CA ILE A 124 1.69 15.89 9.29
C ILE A 124 1.51 17.16 8.46
N GLU A 125 2.13 18.28 8.86
CA GLU A 125 2.05 19.54 8.10
C GLU A 125 2.57 19.38 6.68
N LYS A 126 3.72 18.70 6.52
CA LYS A 126 4.26 18.37 5.20
C LYS A 126 3.29 17.54 4.34
N MET A 127 2.59 16.57 4.93
CA MET A 127 1.61 15.76 4.21
C MET A 127 0.36 16.56 3.84
N ILE A 128 -0.15 17.40 4.75
CA ILE A 128 -1.29 18.28 4.48
C ILE A 128 -0.99 19.20 3.31
N SER A 129 0.14 19.90 3.33
CA SER A 129 0.55 20.80 2.24
C SER A 129 0.78 20.04 0.93
N LYS A 130 1.56 18.94 0.96
CA LYS A 130 1.90 18.15 -0.24
C LYS A 130 0.68 17.58 -0.97
N PHE A 131 -0.37 17.22 -0.23
CA PHE A 131 -1.58 16.61 -0.77
C PHE A 131 -2.76 17.62 -0.86
N GLU A 132 -2.50 18.93 -0.70
CA GLU A 132 -3.50 20.01 -0.81
C GLU A 132 -4.74 19.75 0.06
N LEU A 133 -4.50 19.40 1.32
CA LEU A 133 -5.54 19.10 2.29
C LEU A 133 -5.83 20.24 3.27
N ASP A 134 -5.16 21.41 3.12
CA ASP A 134 -5.26 22.55 4.04
C ASP A 134 -6.70 23.02 4.24
N SER A 135 -7.44 23.19 3.14
CA SER A 135 -8.82 23.67 3.18
C SER A 135 -9.81 22.70 3.83
N VAL A 136 -9.44 21.43 3.92
CA VAL A 136 -10.31 20.35 4.42
C VAL A 136 -9.78 19.68 5.68
N LYS A 137 -8.66 20.14 6.25
CA LYS A 137 -7.99 19.49 7.39
C LYS A 137 -8.89 19.26 8.61
N ASN A 138 -9.87 20.15 8.84
CA ASN A 138 -10.80 20.07 9.94
C ASN A 138 -12.16 19.44 9.58
N ILE A 139 -12.33 18.98 8.35
CA ILE A 139 -13.56 18.34 7.88
C ILE A 139 -13.48 16.84 8.17
N LYS A 140 -14.58 16.24 8.68
CA LYS A 140 -14.67 14.79 8.87
C LYS A 140 -14.54 14.06 7.54
N SER A 141 -13.78 12.95 7.53
CA SER A 141 -13.43 12.24 6.32
C SER A 141 -14.64 11.68 5.55
N LYS A 142 -15.76 11.43 6.22
CA LYS A 142 -17.02 11.05 5.55
C LYS A 142 -17.59 12.14 4.63
N HIS A 143 -17.26 13.41 4.87
CA HIS A 143 -17.73 14.56 4.08
C HIS A 143 -16.72 15.00 3.01
N LEU A 144 -15.57 14.36 2.90
CA LEU A 144 -14.58 14.62 1.86
C LEU A 144 -15.08 14.08 0.51
N SER A 145 -14.71 14.78 -0.58
CA SER A 145 -14.88 14.24 -1.93
C SER A 145 -14.08 12.95 -2.12
N GLY A 146 -14.38 12.15 -3.14
CA GLY A 146 -13.63 10.94 -3.46
C GLY A 146 -12.13 11.21 -3.65
N GLY A 147 -11.80 12.25 -4.40
CA GLY A 147 -10.41 12.67 -4.63
C GLY A 147 -9.71 13.14 -3.34
N GLN A 148 -10.37 13.95 -2.51
CA GLN A 148 -9.82 14.39 -1.22
C GLN A 148 -9.58 13.21 -0.28
N ARG A 149 -10.52 12.28 -0.22
CA ARG A 149 -10.38 11.05 0.58
C ARG A 149 -9.23 10.18 0.10
N LYS A 150 -9.06 10.04 -1.22
CA LYS A 150 -7.93 9.30 -1.81
C LYS A 150 -6.59 9.97 -1.51
N ARG A 151 -6.51 11.30 -1.64
CA ARG A 151 -5.30 12.07 -1.26
C ARG A 151 -4.96 11.89 0.22
N LEU A 152 -5.96 11.93 1.10
CA LEU A 152 -5.76 11.66 2.54
C LEU A 152 -5.24 10.23 2.77
N CYS A 153 -5.83 9.22 2.12
CA CYS A 153 -5.39 7.84 2.25
C CYS A 153 -3.93 7.65 1.81
N ILE A 154 -3.53 8.27 0.70
CA ILE A 154 -2.14 8.26 0.24
C ILE A 154 -1.23 8.98 1.23
N ALA A 155 -1.63 10.16 1.73
CA ALA A 155 -0.85 10.91 2.73
C ALA A 155 -0.60 10.08 4.00
N MET A 156 -1.63 9.38 4.49
CA MET A 156 -1.52 8.47 5.63
C MET A 156 -0.54 7.32 5.37
N SER A 157 -0.59 6.72 4.18
CA SER A 157 0.31 5.61 3.82
C SER A 157 1.79 6.01 3.73
N LEU A 158 2.06 7.29 3.49
CA LEU A 158 3.41 7.85 3.38
C LEU A 158 4.01 8.30 4.72
N LEU A 159 3.22 8.37 5.80
CA LEU A 159 3.72 8.79 7.12
C LEU A 159 4.82 7.88 7.68
N SER A 160 4.83 6.60 7.32
CA SER A 160 5.86 5.63 7.75
C SER A 160 7.15 5.65 6.92
N ASP A 161 7.29 6.52 5.91
CA ASP A 161 8.37 6.51 4.91
C ASP A 161 8.56 5.12 4.27
N PRO A 162 7.53 4.55 3.69
CA PRO A 162 7.60 3.19 3.18
C PRO A 162 8.63 3.04 2.06
N LYS A 163 9.26 1.88 2.00
CA LYS A 163 10.18 1.49 0.91
C LYS A 163 9.45 0.87 -0.28
N ILE A 164 8.25 0.36 -0.02
CA ILE A 164 7.39 -0.28 -1.01
C ILE A 164 5.97 0.24 -0.78
N ILE A 165 5.33 0.73 -1.83
CA ILE A 165 3.93 1.15 -1.79
C ILE A 165 3.16 0.33 -2.83
N LEU A 166 2.08 -0.30 -2.38
CA LEU A 166 1.10 -0.94 -3.25
C LEU A 166 -0.14 -0.05 -3.31
N MET A 167 -0.63 0.21 -4.51
CA MET A 167 -1.82 1.03 -4.73
C MET A 167 -2.85 0.21 -5.51
N ASP A 168 -3.96 -0.13 -4.86
CA ASP A 168 -5.05 -0.85 -5.51
C ASP A 168 -6.03 0.15 -6.14
N GLU A 169 -6.13 0.16 -7.46
CA GLU A 169 -6.95 1.05 -8.28
C GLU A 169 -6.81 2.54 -7.88
N PRO A 170 -5.60 3.12 -7.92
CA PRO A 170 -5.34 4.46 -7.39
C PRO A 170 -6.10 5.57 -8.11
N PHE A 171 -6.54 5.34 -9.34
CA PHE A 171 -7.22 6.33 -10.19
C PHE A 171 -8.74 6.16 -10.24
N GLN A 172 -9.31 5.17 -9.55
CA GLN A 172 -10.76 4.97 -9.53
C GLN A 172 -11.46 6.18 -8.89
N GLY A 173 -12.42 6.76 -9.62
CA GLY A 173 -13.18 7.93 -9.16
C GLY A 173 -12.46 9.27 -9.28
N LEU A 174 -11.31 9.32 -9.93
CA LEU A 174 -10.69 10.56 -10.38
C LEU A 174 -11.14 10.84 -11.82
N ASP A 175 -11.71 12.04 -12.07
CA ASP A 175 -11.90 12.52 -13.42
C ASP A 175 -10.53 12.73 -14.08
N ILE A 176 -10.21 11.86 -15.05
CA ILE A 176 -8.92 11.91 -15.77
C ILE A 176 -8.87 13.14 -16.73
N LEU A 177 -9.97 13.87 -16.83
CA LEU A 177 -10.14 15.01 -17.76
C LEU A 177 -10.22 16.38 -17.06
N SER A 178 -9.88 16.50 -15.79
CA SER A 178 -9.80 17.78 -15.08
C SER A 178 -8.38 18.19 -14.80
#